data_8a0c7dd7614de89ca778b3af0684439f
#
_entry.id   8a0c7dd7614de89ca778b3af0684439f
#
_cell.length_a   1.000
_cell.length_b   1.000
_cell.length_c   1.000
_cell.angle_alpha   90.00
_cell.angle_beta   90.00
_cell.angle_gamma   90.00
#
_symmetry.space_group_name_H-M   'P 1'
#
loop_
_entity.id
_entity.type
_entity.pdbx_description
1 polymer ?
#
loop_
_entity_poly.entity_id
_entity_poly.type
_entity_poly.pdbx_seq_one_letter_code
_entity_poly.pdbx_strand_id
1 'polypeptide(L)'
;MARYIQLVGDWRKLRHKFDRLSDLGQYMADQAMRELAEDVREALHEEVNSSPPPPNAPSTEKRKGHNTPLLETGGFMEEDSIEVSEIALGDRTAYIIKGNSKKIHERSGESYETILGILNEGTPTIPSRPVIDITYDRMKGRIEALAIKKAKDYYNR
;
A
#
# COMPACT_ATOMS: atom_id res chain seq x y z
N MET A 1 -13.96 4.62 -8.70
CA MET A 1 -12.58 5.08 -9.03
C MET A 1 -11.61 4.32 -8.13
N ALA A 2 -10.64 3.63 -8.71
CA ALA A 2 -9.68 2.89 -7.89
C ALA A 2 -8.85 3.87 -7.06
N ARG A 3 -8.86 3.75 -5.73
CA ARG A 3 -7.97 4.49 -4.85
C ARG A 3 -6.67 3.72 -4.65
N TYR A 4 -5.59 4.44 -4.62
CA TYR A 4 -4.23 3.91 -4.42
C TYR A 4 -3.39 4.89 -3.59
N ILE A 5 -2.39 4.38 -2.91
CA ILE A 5 -1.33 5.20 -2.32
C ILE A 5 -0.26 5.41 -3.38
N GLN A 6 -0.02 6.65 -3.73
CA GLN A 6 1.08 7.03 -4.62
C GLN A 6 2.16 7.74 -3.82
N LEU A 7 3.35 7.14 -3.80
CA LEU A 7 4.55 7.79 -3.28
C LEU A 7 5.21 8.56 -4.41
N VAL A 8 4.94 9.86 -4.47
CA VAL A 8 5.64 10.79 -5.38
C VAL A 8 6.50 11.68 -4.51
N GLY A 9 7.80 11.45 -4.53
CA GLY A 9 8.74 12.27 -3.80
C GLY A 9 9.37 13.35 -4.67
N ASP A 10 9.46 14.60 -4.20
CA ASP A 10 10.53 15.49 -4.64
C ASP A 10 11.81 15.03 -3.94
N TRP A 11 12.39 14.00 -4.51
CA TRP A 11 13.61 13.39 -4.00
C TRP A 11 14.85 14.25 -4.22
N ARG A 12 14.69 15.49 -4.72
CA ARG A 12 15.79 16.43 -4.91
C ARG A 12 16.55 16.67 -3.63
N LYS A 13 15.85 16.79 -2.48
CA LYS A 13 16.50 16.94 -1.17
C LYS A 13 17.28 15.69 -0.78
N LEU A 14 16.75 14.50 -1.07
CA LEU A 14 17.45 13.26 -0.85
C LEU A 14 18.60 13.10 -1.87
N ARG A 15 18.35 13.37 -3.14
CA ARG A 15 19.35 13.42 -4.22
C ARG A 15 20.50 14.39 -3.87
N HIS A 16 20.23 15.64 -3.48
CA HIS A 16 21.27 16.58 -3.10
C HIS A 16 22.16 16.10 -1.95
N LYS A 17 21.65 15.30 -1.04
CA LYS A 17 22.48 14.64 -0.03
C LYS A 17 23.36 13.54 -0.62
N PHE A 18 22.96 12.97 -1.76
CA PHE A 18 23.65 11.90 -2.47
C PHE A 18 24.36 12.34 -3.76
N ASP A 19 24.08 13.54 -4.30
CA ASP A 19 24.69 14.11 -5.52
C ASP A 19 26.20 14.30 -5.43
N ARG A 20 26.77 14.18 -4.24
CA ARG A 20 28.24 14.10 -4.03
C ARG A 20 28.78 12.68 -4.13
N LEU A 21 27.91 11.70 -4.24
CA LEU A 21 28.27 10.30 -4.40
C LEU A 21 27.90 9.95 -5.85
N SER A 22 28.84 9.41 -6.58
CA SER A 22 28.73 8.89 -7.94
C SER A 22 27.41 8.13 -8.22
N ASP A 23 27.28 7.52 -9.39
CA ASP A 23 26.17 6.63 -9.82
C ASP A 23 25.72 5.61 -8.76
N LEU A 24 26.63 5.23 -7.85
CA LEU A 24 26.35 4.39 -6.70
C LEU A 24 25.33 5.02 -5.75
N GLY A 25 25.45 6.30 -5.46
CA GLY A 25 24.52 6.99 -4.56
C GLY A 25 23.10 7.09 -5.11
N GLN A 26 22.96 7.24 -6.43
CA GLN A 26 21.66 7.22 -7.10
C GLN A 26 21.02 5.85 -7.01
N TYR A 27 21.78 4.79 -7.31
CA TYR A 27 21.33 3.42 -7.16
C TYR A 27 20.85 3.12 -5.74
N MET A 28 21.61 3.55 -4.73
CA MET A 28 21.24 3.35 -3.31
C MET A 28 19.96 4.10 -2.93
N ALA A 29 19.76 5.32 -3.44
CA ALA A 29 18.53 6.06 -3.24
C ALA A 29 17.32 5.36 -3.86
N ASP A 30 17.46 4.83 -5.08
CA ASP A 30 16.40 4.10 -5.77
C ASP A 30 16.04 2.79 -5.03
N GLN A 31 17.04 2.07 -4.52
CA GLN A 31 16.78 0.87 -3.69
C GLN A 31 16.07 1.22 -2.38
N ALA A 32 16.49 2.29 -1.68
CA ALA A 32 15.84 2.74 -0.46
C ALA A 32 14.38 3.13 -0.70
N MET A 33 14.07 3.69 -1.86
CA MET A 33 12.72 4.05 -2.25
C MET A 33 11.85 2.83 -2.55
N ARG A 34 12.40 1.84 -3.22
CA ARG A 34 11.72 0.57 -3.47
C ARG A 34 11.36 -0.12 -2.16
N GLU A 35 12.31 -0.23 -1.24
CA GLU A 35 12.05 -0.81 0.08
C GLU A 35 11.03 0.00 0.88
N LEU A 36 11.03 1.33 0.76
CA LEU A 36 10.01 2.15 1.39
C LEU A 36 8.62 1.88 0.83
N ALA A 37 8.50 1.68 -0.48
CA ALA A 37 7.24 1.31 -1.10
C ALA A 37 6.73 -0.05 -0.60
N GLU A 38 7.64 -1.01 -0.39
CA GLU A 38 7.29 -2.29 0.24
C GLU A 38 6.85 -2.12 1.70
N ASP A 39 7.50 -1.26 2.50
CA ASP A 39 7.06 -0.97 3.87
C ASP A 39 5.63 -0.39 3.90
N VAL A 40 5.28 0.47 2.93
CA VAL A 40 3.93 1.01 2.80
C VAL A 40 2.94 -0.07 2.35
N ARG A 41 3.35 -0.97 1.44
CA ARG A 41 2.56 -2.13 1.03
C ARG A 41 2.23 -3.03 2.23
N GLU A 42 3.24 -3.36 3.03
CA GLU A 42 3.05 -4.15 4.25
C GLU A 42 2.12 -3.45 5.24
N ALA A 43 2.29 -2.16 5.47
CA ALA A 43 1.42 -1.39 6.35
C ALA A 43 -0.04 -1.37 5.86
N LEU A 44 -0.28 -1.31 4.55
CA LEU A 44 -1.62 -1.42 3.98
C LEU A 44 -2.17 -2.83 4.12
N HIS A 45 -1.35 -3.84 3.88
CA HIS A 45 -1.72 -5.24 4.06
C HIS A 45 -2.11 -5.55 5.51
N GLU A 46 -1.35 -5.07 6.48
CA GLU A 46 -1.68 -5.17 7.90
C GLU A 46 -3.00 -4.48 8.23
N GLU A 47 -3.23 -3.26 7.72
CA GLU A 47 -4.45 -2.51 7.98
C GLU A 47 -5.67 -3.23 7.42
N VAL A 48 -5.61 -3.75 6.20
CA VAL A 48 -6.68 -4.55 5.60
C VAL A 48 -6.98 -5.79 6.45
N ASN A 49 -5.95 -6.47 6.94
CA ASN A 49 -6.09 -7.70 7.73
C ASN A 49 -6.44 -7.46 9.20
N SER A 50 -6.30 -6.22 9.70
CA SER A 50 -6.70 -5.84 11.08
C SER A 50 -8.20 -5.83 11.29
N SER A 51 -8.99 -6.10 10.24
CA SER A 51 -10.46 -6.06 10.28
C SER A 51 -11.02 -4.71 10.70
N PRO A 52 -10.71 -3.66 9.95
CA PRO A 52 -11.06 -2.30 10.32
C PRO A 52 -12.58 -2.11 10.45
N PRO A 53 -13.02 -1.23 11.37
CA PRO A 53 -14.44 -0.91 11.53
C PRO A 53 -15.01 -0.21 10.28
N PRO A 54 -16.33 -0.22 10.06
CA PRO A 54 -17.33 -0.87 10.91
C PRO A 54 -17.37 -2.39 10.74
N PRO A 55 -17.95 -3.11 11.72
CA PRO A 55 -18.11 -4.56 11.63
C PRO A 55 -19.02 -4.96 10.47
N ASN A 56 -19.06 -6.24 10.15
CA ASN A 56 -19.98 -6.77 9.15
C ASN A 56 -21.45 -6.53 9.55
N ALA A 57 -22.32 -6.41 8.56
CA ALA A 57 -23.75 -6.44 8.82
C ALA A 57 -24.17 -7.79 9.43
N PRO A 58 -25.19 -7.85 10.32
CA PRO A 58 -25.63 -9.09 10.97
C PRO A 58 -25.95 -10.23 10.00
N SER A 59 -26.49 -9.91 8.83
CA SER A 59 -26.76 -10.91 7.77
C SER A 59 -25.47 -11.51 7.21
N THR A 60 -24.43 -10.70 7.08
CA THR A 60 -23.10 -11.13 6.63
C THR A 60 -22.40 -11.96 7.71
N GLU A 61 -22.49 -11.52 8.96
CA GLU A 61 -21.95 -12.26 10.12
C GLU A 61 -22.61 -13.65 10.25
N LYS A 62 -23.94 -13.72 10.15
CA LYS A 62 -24.67 -14.98 10.19
C LYS A 62 -24.24 -15.93 9.07
N ARG A 63 -23.97 -15.41 7.89
CA ARG A 63 -23.52 -16.19 6.73
C ARG A 63 -22.09 -16.69 6.85
N LYS A 64 -21.20 -15.85 7.37
CA LYS A 64 -19.77 -16.18 7.51
C LYS A 64 -19.45 -16.99 8.76
N GLY A 65 -20.29 -16.92 9.78
CA GLY A 65 -20.03 -17.51 11.09
C GLY A 65 -19.05 -16.69 11.96
N HIS A 66 -18.63 -15.52 11.50
CA HIS A 66 -17.75 -14.60 12.24
C HIS A 66 -17.97 -13.15 11.81
N ASN A 67 -17.58 -12.22 12.66
CA ASN A 67 -17.75 -10.77 12.44
C ASN A 67 -16.50 -10.07 11.89
N THR A 68 -15.55 -10.81 11.35
CA THR A 68 -14.32 -10.24 10.79
C THR A 68 -14.58 -9.71 9.38
N PRO A 69 -14.54 -8.41 9.13
CA PRO A 69 -14.60 -7.86 7.77
C PRO A 69 -13.46 -8.45 6.92
N LEU A 70 -13.64 -8.56 5.63
CA LEU A 70 -12.64 -8.95 4.64
C LEU A 70 -12.11 -10.39 4.69
N LEU A 71 -12.32 -11.13 5.80
CA LEU A 71 -11.88 -12.52 5.98
C LEU A 71 -12.93 -13.52 5.47
N GLU A 72 -13.42 -13.40 4.25
CA GLU A 72 -14.36 -14.41 3.73
C GLU A 72 -13.65 -15.61 3.11
N THR A 73 -12.65 -15.34 2.29
CA THR A 73 -11.87 -16.35 1.58
C THR A 73 -10.40 -16.37 1.99
N GLY A 74 -10.00 -15.45 2.88
CA GLY A 74 -8.60 -15.29 3.26
C GLY A 74 -7.73 -14.62 2.18
N GLY A 75 -8.31 -14.21 1.05
CA GLY A 75 -7.55 -13.74 -0.10
C GLY A 75 -6.71 -12.48 0.16
N PHE A 76 -7.16 -11.56 1.02
CA PHE A 76 -6.34 -10.42 1.43
C PHE A 76 -5.22 -10.79 2.43
N MET A 77 -5.23 -11.99 2.99
CA MET A 77 -4.12 -12.49 3.81
C MET A 77 -2.93 -12.95 2.97
N GLU A 78 -3.12 -13.16 1.68
CA GLU A 78 -2.05 -13.53 0.77
C GLU A 78 -1.17 -12.30 0.47
N GLU A 79 0.15 -12.47 0.51
CA GLU A 79 1.12 -11.39 0.34
C GLU A 79 0.98 -10.64 -0.99
N ASP A 80 0.55 -11.34 -2.04
CA ASP A 80 0.37 -10.78 -3.37
C ASP A 80 -1.01 -10.14 -3.62
N SER A 81 -1.85 -10.02 -2.59
CA SER A 81 -3.14 -9.33 -2.67
C SER A 81 -3.02 -7.83 -2.90
N ILE A 82 -1.90 -7.25 -2.46
CA ILE A 82 -1.54 -5.85 -2.65
C ILE A 82 -0.22 -5.79 -3.40
N GLU A 83 -0.17 -5.04 -4.48
CA GLU A 83 0.99 -4.91 -5.35
C GLU A 83 1.63 -3.53 -5.27
N VAL A 84 2.92 -3.48 -5.54
CA VAL A 84 3.69 -2.26 -5.80
C VAL A 84 3.98 -2.20 -7.29
N SER A 85 3.61 -1.10 -7.93
CA SER A 85 3.92 -0.83 -9.34
C SER A 85 4.83 0.38 -9.45
N GLU A 86 5.90 0.24 -10.22
CA GLU A 86 6.84 1.32 -10.50
C GLU A 86 6.44 2.03 -11.79
N ILE A 87 6.38 3.36 -11.76
CA ILE A 87 6.05 4.20 -12.91
C ILE A 87 7.12 5.26 -13.09
N ALA A 88 7.65 5.37 -14.32
CA ALA A 88 8.52 6.46 -14.69
C ALA A 88 7.71 7.73 -14.97
N LEU A 89 8.04 8.83 -14.28
CA LEU A 89 7.46 10.15 -14.47
C LEU A 89 8.55 11.13 -14.90
N GLY A 90 8.96 11.03 -16.16
CA GLY A 90 10.10 11.79 -16.69
C GLY A 90 11.40 11.39 -16.01
N ASP A 91 12.02 12.31 -15.26
CA ASP A 91 13.25 12.09 -14.47
C ASP A 91 13.00 11.54 -13.05
N ARG A 92 11.76 11.18 -12.75
CA ARG A 92 11.33 10.70 -11.42
C ARG A 92 10.73 9.32 -11.53
N THR A 93 10.86 8.57 -10.45
CA THR A 93 10.17 7.31 -10.25
C THR A 93 9.04 7.51 -9.24
N ALA A 94 7.86 6.99 -9.55
CA ALA A 94 6.74 6.90 -8.61
C ALA A 94 6.43 5.43 -8.35
N TYR A 95 6.05 5.13 -7.11
CA TYR A 95 5.55 3.83 -6.71
C TYR A 95 4.07 3.93 -6.40
N ILE A 96 3.26 3.07 -7.01
CA ILE A 96 1.83 2.96 -6.76
C ILE A 96 1.60 1.68 -5.97
N ILE A 97 1.01 1.83 -4.77
CA ILE A 97 0.62 0.73 -3.91
C ILE A 97 -0.90 0.59 -4.01
N LYS A 98 -1.37 -0.55 -4.45
CA LYS A 98 -2.79 -0.82 -4.71
C LYS A 98 -3.13 -2.30 -4.56
N GLY A 99 -4.43 -2.63 -4.56
CA GLY A 99 -4.88 -4.01 -4.68
C GLY A 99 -4.40 -4.62 -6.00
N ASN A 100 -4.07 -5.90 -6.01
CA ASN A 100 -3.56 -6.59 -7.19
C ASN A 100 -4.63 -6.64 -8.28
N SER A 101 -4.37 -5.99 -9.41
CA SER A 101 -5.30 -5.91 -10.53
C SER A 101 -5.45 -7.22 -11.31
N LYS A 102 -4.47 -8.11 -11.20
CA LYS A 102 -4.44 -9.41 -11.91
C LYS A 102 -5.03 -10.54 -11.07
N LYS A 103 -5.12 -10.35 -9.77
CA LYS A 103 -5.66 -11.32 -8.85
C LYS A 103 -7.16 -11.12 -8.70
N ILE A 104 -7.91 -12.15 -8.99
CA ILE A 104 -9.38 -12.16 -8.97
C ILE A 104 -9.87 -12.85 -7.71
N HIS A 105 -10.78 -12.20 -7.00
CA HIS A 105 -11.44 -12.79 -5.85
C HIS A 105 -12.46 -13.84 -6.32
N GLU A 106 -12.29 -15.09 -5.89
CA GLU A 106 -13.03 -16.26 -6.40
C GLU A 106 -14.55 -16.10 -6.37
N ARG A 107 -15.07 -15.45 -5.33
CA ARG A 107 -16.51 -15.35 -5.14
C ARG A 107 -17.15 -14.20 -5.89
N SER A 108 -16.50 -13.01 -5.88
CA SER A 108 -17.08 -11.82 -6.52
C SER A 108 -16.77 -11.74 -8.01
N GLY A 109 -15.72 -12.40 -8.46
CA GLY A 109 -15.19 -12.25 -9.82
C GLY A 109 -14.48 -10.91 -10.06
N GLU A 110 -14.33 -10.08 -9.01
CA GLU A 110 -13.69 -8.77 -9.09
C GLU A 110 -12.20 -8.85 -8.75
N SER A 111 -11.41 -7.91 -9.30
CA SER A 111 -10.00 -7.80 -8.93
C SER A 111 -9.83 -7.28 -7.50
N TYR A 112 -8.71 -7.61 -6.85
CA TYR A 112 -8.41 -7.06 -5.52
C TYR A 112 -8.25 -5.53 -5.55
N GLU A 113 -7.85 -4.94 -6.67
CA GLU A 113 -7.84 -3.49 -6.87
C GLU A 113 -9.25 -2.90 -6.77
N THR A 114 -10.22 -3.50 -7.47
CA THR A 114 -11.64 -3.08 -7.41
C THR A 114 -12.20 -3.24 -6.01
N ILE A 115 -11.95 -4.40 -5.38
CA ILE A 115 -12.46 -4.68 -4.03
C ILE A 115 -11.88 -3.71 -3.01
N LEU A 116 -10.57 -3.45 -3.06
CA LEU A 116 -9.92 -2.49 -2.15
C LEU A 116 -10.50 -1.08 -2.30
N GLY A 117 -10.77 -0.66 -3.54
CA GLY A 117 -11.44 0.61 -3.82
C GLY A 117 -12.86 0.68 -3.23
N ILE A 118 -13.66 -0.37 -3.45
CA ILE A 118 -15.00 -0.48 -2.88
C ILE A 118 -14.98 -0.45 -1.35
N LEU A 119 -14.02 -1.15 -0.73
CA LEU A 119 -13.89 -1.17 0.71
C LEU A 119 -13.51 0.20 1.26
N ASN A 120 -12.58 0.88 0.62
CA ASN A 120 -12.14 2.19 1.06
C ASN A 120 -13.23 3.26 0.93
N GLU A 121 -13.95 3.27 -0.17
CA GLU A 121 -14.98 4.28 -0.46
C GLU A 121 -16.36 3.90 0.07
N GLY A 122 -16.64 2.62 0.18
CA GLY A 122 -17.97 2.07 0.44
C GLY A 122 -18.87 2.12 -0.80
N THR A 123 -20.08 1.60 -0.63
CA THR A 123 -21.18 1.67 -1.59
C THR A 123 -22.48 1.93 -0.82
N PRO A 124 -23.63 2.17 -1.48
CA PRO A 124 -24.89 2.31 -0.77
C PRO A 124 -25.25 1.12 0.16
N THR A 125 -24.65 -0.05 -0.09
CA THR A 125 -24.92 -1.28 0.68
C THR A 125 -23.72 -1.79 1.47
N ILE A 126 -22.52 -1.28 1.20
CA ILE A 126 -21.27 -1.67 1.87
C ILE A 126 -20.71 -0.44 2.55
N PRO A 127 -20.58 -0.44 3.89
CA PRO A 127 -20.00 0.71 4.59
C PRO A 127 -18.52 0.89 4.23
N SER A 128 -18.10 2.14 4.14
CA SER A 128 -16.69 2.51 3.93
C SER A 128 -15.83 1.99 5.08
N ARG A 129 -14.67 1.45 4.71
CA ARG A 129 -13.55 1.11 5.59
C ARG A 129 -12.29 1.73 5.01
N PRO A 130 -11.94 2.95 5.42
CA PRO A 130 -10.94 3.76 4.73
C PRO A 130 -9.50 3.31 5.03
N VAL A 131 -9.19 2.05 4.73
CA VAL A 131 -7.88 1.42 5.01
C VAL A 131 -6.72 2.13 4.32
N ILE A 132 -6.95 2.62 3.11
CA ILE A 132 -5.94 3.37 2.35
C ILE A 132 -5.68 4.71 3.03
N ASP A 133 -6.74 5.44 3.42
CA ASP A 133 -6.62 6.74 4.05
C ASP A 133 -5.96 6.63 5.44
N ILE A 134 -6.32 5.62 6.23
CA ILE A 134 -5.72 5.33 7.54
C ILE A 134 -4.23 4.98 7.38
N THR A 135 -3.90 4.12 6.42
CA THR A 135 -2.50 3.76 6.15
C THR A 135 -1.70 4.98 5.71
N TYR A 136 -2.25 5.78 4.80
CA TYR A 136 -1.61 7.02 4.36
C TYR A 136 -1.34 7.97 5.53
N ASP A 137 -2.33 8.23 6.37
CA ASP A 137 -2.19 9.13 7.53
C ASP A 137 -1.16 8.62 8.54
N ARG A 138 -1.10 7.31 8.75
CA ARG A 138 -0.11 6.67 9.61
C ARG A 138 1.31 6.79 9.05
N MET A 139 1.47 6.64 7.74
CA MET A 139 2.78 6.56 7.10
C MET A 139 3.35 7.92 6.69
N LYS A 140 2.51 8.90 6.30
CA LYS A 140 2.97 10.19 5.75
C LYS A 140 3.98 10.93 6.63
N GLY A 141 3.82 10.88 7.96
CA GLY A 141 4.75 11.53 8.89
C GLY A 141 6.06 10.75 9.12
N ARG A 142 6.14 9.50 8.65
CA ARG A 142 7.29 8.60 8.86
C ARG A 142 8.10 8.39 7.59
N ILE A 143 7.54 8.67 6.42
CA ILE A 143 8.14 8.35 5.11
C ILE A 143 9.52 8.97 4.97
N GLU A 144 9.69 10.26 5.30
CA GLU A 144 10.99 10.94 5.18
C GLU A 144 12.05 10.31 6.10
N ALA A 145 11.67 10.02 7.35
CA ALA A 145 12.57 9.40 8.32
C ALA A 145 12.98 7.98 7.90
N LEU A 146 12.02 7.19 7.39
CA LEU A 146 12.27 5.84 6.89
C LEU A 146 13.16 5.86 5.64
N ALA A 147 12.92 6.78 4.70
CA ALA A 147 13.74 6.94 3.51
C ALA A 147 15.20 7.27 3.87
N ILE A 148 15.40 8.20 4.82
CA ILE A 148 16.74 8.56 5.30
C ILE A 148 17.40 7.37 6.01
N LYS A 149 16.67 6.63 6.83
CA LYS A 149 17.19 5.46 7.52
C LYS A 149 17.64 4.40 6.51
N LYS A 150 16.77 4.03 5.57
CA LYS A 150 17.10 3.02 4.54
C LYS A 150 18.30 3.43 3.69
N ALA A 151 18.37 4.69 3.27
CA ALA A 151 19.51 5.20 2.54
C ALA A 151 20.82 5.09 3.33
N LYS A 152 20.80 5.36 4.66
CA LYS A 152 21.97 5.17 5.53
C LYS A 152 22.34 3.71 5.68
N ASP A 153 21.38 2.81 5.81
CA ASP A 153 21.62 1.38 5.94
C ASP A 153 22.28 0.81 4.68
N TYR A 154 21.91 1.29 3.49
CA TYR A 154 22.62 0.95 2.24
C TYR A 154 24.04 1.50 2.19
N TYR A 155 24.26 2.73 2.66
CA TYR A 155 25.59 3.34 2.67
C TYR A 155 26.57 2.62 3.59
N ASN A 156 26.08 1.97 4.64
CA ASN A 156 26.90 1.28 5.65
C ASN A 156 27.11 -0.21 5.34
N ARG A 157 26.55 -0.73 4.24
CA ARG A 157 26.78 -2.11 3.75
C ARG A 157 27.95 -2.15 2.80
#